data_a66eb20b9a591aabff8eb18ec3fe7840
#
_entry.id   a66eb20b9a591aabff8eb18ec3fe7840
#
_cell.length_a   1.000
_cell.length_b   1.000
_cell.length_c   1.000
_cell.angle_alpha   90.00
_cell.angle_beta   90.00
_cell.angle_gamma   90.00
#
_symmetry.space_group_name_H-M   'P 1'
#
loop_
_entity.id
_entity.type
_entity.pdbx_description
1 polymer ?
#
loop_
_entity_poly.entity_id
_entity_poly.type
_entity_poly.pdbx_seq_one_letter_code
_entity_poly.pdbx_strand_id
1 'polypeptide(L)'
;NILKLINEKNSLYETVLVASNDVLVEQFLNEKIKFFDIYKILNKVLSLKEYKQYKFLKPQNITQITKLSENVRLKTISLSVQSKF
;
A
#
# COMPACT_ATOMS: atom_id res chain seq x y z
N ASN A 1 10.23 -12.20 -3.81
CA ASN A 1 10.18 -10.75 -4.01
C ASN A 1 8.76 -10.31 -4.31
N ILE A 2 8.22 -9.46 -3.45
CA ILE A 2 6.83 -9.00 -3.55
C ILE A 2 6.56 -8.29 -4.87
N LEU A 3 7.46 -7.42 -5.29
CA LEU A 3 7.30 -6.65 -6.53
C LEU A 3 7.20 -7.56 -7.75
N LYS A 4 8.03 -8.58 -7.79
CA LYS A 4 8.04 -9.52 -8.90
C LYS A 4 6.73 -10.29 -8.98
N LEU A 5 6.24 -10.77 -7.84
CA LEU A 5 4.99 -11.53 -7.81
C LEU A 5 3.80 -10.69 -8.25
N ILE A 6 3.75 -9.44 -7.82
CA ILE A 6 2.65 -8.56 -8.15
C ILE A 6 2.68 -8.17 -9.62
N ASN A 7 3.85 -7.85 -10.14
CA ASN A 7 4.00 -7.46 -11.55
C ASN A 7 3.62 -8.58 -12.50
N GLU A 8 3.96 -9.81 -12.16
CA GLU A 8 3.61 -10.96 -12.99
C GLU A 8 2.11 -11.14 -13.11
N LYS A 9 1.36 -10.80 -12.06
CA LYS A 9 -0.08 -10.97 -12.05
C LYS A 9 -0.84 -9.77 -12.59
N ASN A 10 -0.18 -8.63 -12.68
CA ASN A 10 -0.79 -7.40 -13.18
C ASN A 10 -2.17 -7.15 -12.55
N SER A 11 -2.23 -7.19 -11.23
CA SER A 11 -3.49 -7.07 -10.48
C SER A 11 -3.59 -5.73 -9.77
N LEU A 12 -4.80 -5.44 -9.26
CA LEU A 12 -5.04 -4.24 -8.45
C LEU A 12 -4.21 -4.24 -7.16
N TYR A 13 -3.72 -5.41 -6.74
CA TYR A 13 -2.87 -5.50 -5.57
C TYR A 13 -1.57 -4.70 -5.75
N GLU A 14 -1.12 -4.57 -6.99
CA GLU A 14 0.04 -3.72 -7.31
C GLU A 14 -0.24 -2.26 -6.95
N THR A 15 -1.47 -1.80 -7.19
CA THR A 15 -1.88 -0.46 -6.80
C THR A 15 -1.80 -0.29 -5.29
N VAL A 16 -2.22 -1.30 -4.53
CA VAL A 16 -2.12 -1.26 -3.07
C VAL A 16 -0.67 -1.12 -2.63
N LEU A 17 0.20 -1.92 -3.21
CA LEU A 17 1.62 -1.88 -2.88
C LEU A 17 2.25 -0.52 -3.17
N VAL A 18 2.05 -0.02 -4.39
CA VAL A 18 2.68 1.23 -4.83
C VAL A 18 2.17 2.41 -4.01
N ALA A 19 0.85 2.51 -3.82
CA ALA A 19 0.27 3.62 -3.09
C ALA A 19 0.73 3.64 -1.63
N SER A 20 0.74 2.49 -0.97
CA SER A 20 1.17 2.42 0.42
C SER A 20 2.67 2.71 0.56
N ASN A 21 3.48 2.17 -0.34
CA ASN A 21 4.91 2.41 -0.30
C ASN A 21 5.24 3.89 -0.49
N ASP A 22 4.56 4.56 -1.42
CA ASP A 22 4.78 5.99 -1.67
C ASP A 22 4.51 6.82 -0.43
N VAL A 23 3.42 6.54 0.28
CA VAL A 23 3.09 7.24 1.52
C VAL A 23 4.16 7.03 2.58
N LEU A 24 4.59 5.79 2.75
CA LEU A 24 5.55 5.46 3.80
C LEU A 24 6.93 6.06 3.54
N VAL A 25 7.35 6.06 2.28
CA VAL A 25 8.62 6.71 1.91
C VAL A 25 8.56 8.21 2.18
N GLU A 26 7.44 8.84 1.80
CA GLU A 26 7.25 10.26 2.06
C GLU A 26 7.31 10.58 3.55
N GLN A 27 6.64 9.76 4.37
CA GLN A 27 6.66 9.96 5.81
C GLN A 27 8.05 9.75 6.41
N PHE A 28 8.79 8.80 5.87
CA PHE A 28 10.17 8.58 6.30
C PHE A 28 11.04 9.81 5.95
N LEU A 29 10.91 10.34 4.75
CA LEU A 29 11.66 11.50 4.32
C LEU A 29 11.32 12.76 5.13
N ASN A 30 10.10 12.81 5.64
CA ASN A 30 9.65 13.90 6.51
C ASN A 30 9.88 13.60 7.99
N GLU A 31 10.66 12.56 8.29
CA GLU A 31 11.05 12.18 9.65
C GLU A 31 9.90 11.83 10.58
N LYS A 32 8.77 11.42 10.00
CA LYS A 32 7.60 11.02 10.79
C LYS A 32 7.64 9.57 11.23
N ILE A 33 8.35 8.73 10.48
CA ILE A 33 8.55 7.32 10.84
C ILE A 33 9.99 6.94 10.58
N LYS A 34 10.42 5.84 11.17
CA LYS A 34 11.78 5.32 10.97
C LYS A 34 11.82 4.39 9.77
N PHE A 35 13.02 4.18 9.24
CA PHE A 35 13.19 3.30 8.08
C PHE A 35 12.58 1.92 8.31
N PHE A 36 12.77 1.35 9.46
CA PHE A 36 12.24 0.04 9.80
C PHE A 36 10.70 0.02 9.77
N ASP A 37 10.08 1.14 10.11
CA ASP A 37 8.62 1.24 10.13
C ASP A 37 8.00 1.13 8.73
N ILE A 38 8.74 1.51 7.69
CA ILE A 38 8.25 1.38 6.31
C ILE A 38 7.85 -0.06 6.05
N TYR A 39 8.78 -0.98 6.31
CA TYR A 39 8.56 -2.39 6.05
C TYR A 39 7.44 -2.96 6.93
N LYS A 40 7.46 -2.59 8.20
CA LYS A 40 6.48 -3.08 9.18
C LYS A 40 5.06 -2.67 8.80
N ILE A 41 4.86 -1.39 8.47
CA ILE A 41 3.54 -0.87 8.13
C ILE A 41 3.10 -1.38 6.76
N LEU A 42 4.03 -1.47 5.81
CA LEU A 42 3.73 -2.01 4.48
C LEU A 42 3.17 -3.41 4.59
N ASN A 43 3.82 -4.28 5.36
CA ASN A 43 3.32 -5.64 5.57
C ASN A 43 1.93 -5.66 6.19
N LYS A 44 1.68 -4.73 7.11
CA LYS A 44 0.38 -4.62 7.75
C LYS A 44 -0.71 -4.27 6.74
N VAL A 45 -0.45 -3.28 5.89
CA VAL A 45 -1.38 -2.87 4.84
C VAL A 45 -1.66 -4.02 3.88
N LEU A 46 -0.60 -4.68 3.41
CA LEU A 46 -0.74 -5.77 2.45
C LEU A 46 -1.44 -6.99 3.03
N SER A 47 -1.48 -7.11 4.36
CA SER A 47 -2.14 -8.22 5.04
C SER A 47 -3.62 -7.97 5.32
N LEU A 48 -4.12 -6.76 5.11
CA LEU A 48 -5.51 -6.45 5.36
C LEU A 48 -6.41 -7.23 4.41
N LYS A 49 -7.48 -7.83 4.97
CA LYS A 49 -8.41 -8.64 4.17
C LYS A 49 -9.03 -7.83 3.04
N GLU A 50 -9.34 -6.57 3.30
CA GLU A 50 -9.96 -5.69 2.31
C GLU A 50 -9.08 -5.49 1.07
N TYR A 51 -7.76 -5.64 1.21
CA TYR A 51 -6.84 -5.48 0.09
C TYR A 51 -6.38 -6.79 -0.51
N LYS A 52 -6.39 -7.88 0.25
CA LYS A 52 -5.97 -9.18 -0.26
C LYS A 52 -6.82 -9.66 -1.42
N GLN A 53 -8.09 -9.29 -1.44
CA GLN A 53 -8.99 -9.67 -2.52
C GLN A 53 -8.52 -9.15 -3.89
N TYR A 54 -7.74 -8.08 -3.89
CA TYR A 54 -7.26 -7.48 -5.14
C TYR A 54 -6.13 -8.26 -5.81
N LYS A 55 -5.59 -9.27 -5.15
CA LYS A 55 -4.55 -10.11 -5.76
C LYS A 55 -4.99 -10.75 -7.06
N PHE A 56 -6.28 -11.05 -7.18
CA PHE A 56 -6.82 -11.78 -8.32
C PHE A 56 -7.68 -10.90 -9.21
N LEU A 57 -7.75 -9.60 -8.95
CA LEU A 57 -8.58 -8.68 -9.71
C LEU A 57 -7.70 -7.80 -10.58
N LYS A 58 -8.03 -7.77 -11.87
CA LYS A 58 -7.33 -6.91 -12.80
C LYS A 58 -8.01 -5.55 -12.86
N PRO A 59 -7.25 -4.46 -13.07
CA PRO A 59 -7.86 -3.14 -13.21
C PRO A 59 -8.70 -3.09 -14.48
N GLN A 60 -9.90 -2.51 -14.36
CA GLN A 60 -10.83 -2.39 -15.49
C GLN A 60 -10.77 -1.01 -16.12
N ASN A 61 -10.40 0.00 -15.36
CA ASN A 61 -10.28 1.36 -15.86
C ASN A 61 -9.43 2.21 -14.91
N ILE A 62 -9.08 3.39 -15.37
CA ILE A 62 -8.22 4.30 -14.60
C ILE A 62 -8.93 4.79 -13.33
N THR A 63 -10.24 5.02 -13.41
CA THR A 63 -10.99 5.49 -12.24
C THR A 63 -10.90 4.49 -11.09
N GLN A 64 -10.98 3.20 -11.39
CA GLN A 64 -10.86 2.16 -10.37
C GLN A 64 -9.50 2.22 -9.69
N ILE A 65 -8.44 2.37 -10.47
CA ILE A 65 -7.08 2.45 -9.95
C ILE A 65 -6.92 3.69 -9.07
N THR A 66 -7.42 4.83 -9.53
CA THR A 66 -7.30 6.09 -8.80
C THR A 66 -8.03 6.04 -7.47
N LYS A 67 -9.26 5.51 -7.47
CA LYS A 67 -10.04 5.41 -6.23
C LYS A 67 -9.39 4.48 -5.22
N LEU A 68 -8.89 3.35 -5.69
CA LEU A 68 -8.21 2.41 -4.81
C LEU A 68 -6.93 3.03 -4.25
N SER A 69 -6.16 3.72 -5.09
CA SER A 69 -4.94 4.38 -4.66
C SER A 69 -5.23 5.39 -3.55
N GLU A 70 -6.26 6.21 -3.70
CA GLU A 70 -6.64 7.19 -2.67
C GLU A 70 -7.04 6.50 -1.38
N ASN A 71 -7.83 5.45 -1.46
CA ASN A 71 -8.25 4.69 -0.29
C ASN A 71 -7.04 4.11 0.45
N VAL A 72 -6.11 3.51 -0.28
CA VAL A 72 -4.91 2.90 0.29
C VAL A 72 -4.04 3.96 0.96
N ARG A 73 -3.87 5.12 0.32
CA ARG A 73 -3.05 6.20 0.89
C ARG A 73 -3.61 6.66 2.22
N LEU A 74 -4.92 6.87 2.31
CA LEU A 74 -5.56 7.28 3.56
C LEU A 74 -5.42 6.21 4.63
N LYS A 75 -5.61 4.95 4.27
CA LYS A 75 -5.48 3.84 5.21
C LYS A 75 -4.04 3.73 5.73
N THR A 76 -3.07 3.89 4.85
CA THR A 76 -1.66 3.80 5.22
C THR A 76 -1.28 4.93 6.18
N ILE A 77 -1.75 6.14 5.92
CA ILE A 77 -1.51 7.28 6.81
C ILE A 77 -2.08 6.99 8.20
N SER A 78 -3.31 6.48 8.24
CA SER A 78 -3.96 6.13 9.50
C SER A 78 -3.14 5.11 10.29
N LEU A 79 -2.67 4.06 9.64
CA LEU A 79 -1.86 3.03 10.29
C LEU A 79 -0.51 3.56 10.75
N SER A 80 0.10 4.47 9.99
CA SER A 80 1.38 5.04 10.37
C SER A 80 1.25 5.93 11.61
N VAL A 81 0.16 6.66 11.74
CA VAL A 81 -0.12 7.46 12.94
C VAL A 81 -0.32 6.56 14.15
N GLN A 82 -1.09 5.48 13.98
CA GLN A 82 -1.35 4.53 15.07
C GLN A 82 -0.08 3.83 15.56
N SER A 83 0.86 3.57 14.68
CA SER A 83 2.08 2.84 15.06
C SER A 83 3.04 3.65 15.91
N LYS A 84 2.80 4.94 16.08
CA LYS A 84 3.60 5.79 16.95
C LYS A 84 3.22 5.68 18.43
N PHE A 85 2.12 5.05 18.69
CA PHE A 85 1.62 4.90 20.06
C PHE A 85 1.62 3.43 20.52
#